data_d9c433d99a0c1a8efe8a6fdf6ac5bfd8
#
_entry.id   d9c433d99a0c1a8efe8a6fdf6ac5bfd8
#
_cell.length_a   1.000
_cell.length_b   1.000
_cell.length_c   1.000
_cell.angle_alpha   90.00
_cell.angle_beta   90.00
_cell.angle_gamma   90.00
#
_symmetry.space_group_name_H-M   'P 1'
#
loop_
_entity.id
_entity.type
_entity.pdbx_description
1 polymer ?
#
loop_
_entity_poly.entity_id
_entity_poly.type
_entity_poly.pdbx_seq_one_letter_code
_entity_poly.pdbx_strand_id
1 'polypeptide(L)'
;MKTINSILLIITLALVTSCSNNMKPEDFKNTEPTLLIEEYFDGKVKAWGILQDRSGKVTRQFKADLVGSFKEKVITLDEDFYWTDGEKQKRTWKIKKIDDNNYVGTAPDVVGEATGVQYGSAFKFKYDLMVPFKNRNIKISFDDWIFKQDEKVAINRATLTKFGFKVGELTVFFMKD
;
A
#
# COMPACT_ATOMS: atom_id res chain seq x y z
N MET A 1 31.78 -43.43 -10.50
CA MET A 1 31.53 -42.05 -10.94
C MET A 1 30.04 -41.67 -11.14
N LYS A 2 29.09 -42.62 -11.31
CA LYS A 2 27.64 -42.31 -11.51
C LYS A 2 26.86 -41.94 -10.24
N THR A 3 27.31 -42.35 -9.05
CA THR A 3 26.61 -42.10 -7.77
C THR A 3 26.81 -40.70 -7.21
N ILE A 4 27.92 -40.03 -7.51
CA ILE A 4 28.22 -38.66 -7.00
C ILE A 4 27.35 -37.62 -7.70
N ASN A 5 27.03 -37.77 -8.98
CA ASN A 5 26.18 -36.85 -9.72
C ASN A 5 24.72 -36.87 -9.27
N SER A 6 24.21 -38.02 -8.79
CA SER A 6 22.83 -38.13 -8.29
C SER A 6 22.63 -37.45 -6.92
N ILE A 7 23.65 -37.47 -6.07
CA ILE A 7 23.62 -36.81 -4.75
C ILE A 7 23.71 -35.28 -4.92
N LEU A 8 24.50 -34.79 -5.88
CA LEU A 8 24.62 -33.37 -6.17
C LEU A 8 23.31 -32.78 -6.73
N LEU A 9 22.55 -33.55 -7.51
CA LEU A 9 21.25 -33.12 -8.04
C LEU A 9 20.15 -33.05 -6.98
N ILE A 10 20.20 -33.91 -5.96
CA ILE A 10 19.24 -33.95 -4.86
C ILE A 10 19.47 -32.76 -3.89
N ILE A 11 20.73 -32.37 -3.66
CA ILE A 11 21.09 -31.25 -2.79
C ILE A 11 20.66 -29.91 -3.42
N THR A 12 20.71 -29.77 -4.74
CA THR A 12 20.28 -28.54 -5.42
C THR A 12 18.76 -28.35 -5.42
N LEU A 13 17.96 -29.41 -5.31
CA LEU A 13 16.49 -29.31 -5.29
C LEU A 13 15.93 -28.99 -3.89
N ALA A 14 16.71 -29.19 -2.83
CA ALA A 14 16.27 -28.94 -1.45
C ALA A 14 16.37 -27.47 -0.99
N LEU A 15 16.96 -26.58 -1.81
CA LEU A 15 17.21 -25.16 -1.45
C LEU A 15 16.16 -24.16 -1.92
N VAL A 16 15.06 -24.60 -2.52
CA VAL A 16 13.99 -23.70 -3.03
C VAL A 16 12.71 -23.69 -2.18
N THR A 17 12.72 -24.18 -0.96
CA THR A 17 11.62 -23.89 -0.03
C THR A 17 11.87 -22.53 0.63
N SER A 18 11.78 -21.45 -0.16
CA SER A 18 11.59 -20.13 0.39
C SER A 18 10.21 -20.12 1.04
N CYS A 19 10.15 -20.20 2.37
CA CYS A 19 8.94 -19.92 3.14
C CYS A 19 8.61 -18.44 2.94
N SER A 20 7.87 -18.12 1.88
CA SER A 20 7.21 -16.83 1.75
C SER A 20 6.02 -16.83 2.69
N ASN A 21 6.29 -16.53 3.97
CA ASN A 21 5.25 -16.27 4.95
C ASN A 21 4.67 -14.88 4.62
N ASN A 22 3.74 -14.83 3.66
CA ASN A 22 3.09 -13.59 3.29
C ASN A 22 2.15 -13.17 4.41
N MET A 23 2.41 -12.01 5.01
CA MET A 23 1.56 -11.36 5.99
C MET A 23 0.12 -11.23 5.48
N LYS A 24 -0.86 -11.61 6.31
CA LYS A 24 -2.29 -11.55 6.00
C LYS A 24 -2.98 -10.55 6.93
N PRO A 25 -4.07 -9.89 6.50
CA PRO A 25 -4.83 -9.00 7.38
C PRO A 25 -5.28 -9.68 8.67
N GLU A 26 -5.66 -10.95 8.60
CA GLU A 26 -6.13 -11.72 9.75
C GLU A 26 -5.06 -11.94 10.84
N ASP A 27 -3.78 -11.80 10.51
CA ASP A 27 -2.67 -11.89 11.48
C ASP A 27 -2.73 -10.73 12.50
N PHE A 28 -3.48 -9.68 12.19
CA PHE A 28 -3.68 -8.48 13.03
C PHE A 28 -4.97 -8.52 13.86
N LYS A 29 -5.72 -9.63 13.85
CA LYS A 29 -6.87 -9.78 14.74
C LYS A 29 -6.44 -9.52 16.18
N ASN A 30 -7.23 -8.69 16.89
CA ASN A 30 -7.00 -8.31 18.29
C ASN A 30 -5.69 -7.53 18.56
N THR A 31 -5.05 -6.96 17.56
CA THR A 31 -3.96 -6.00 17.78
C THR A 31 -4.49 -4.59 18.01
N GLU A 32 -3.80 -3.82 18.86
CA GLU A 32 -4.15 -2.45 19.19
C GLU A 32 -3.00 -1.49 18.82
N PRO A 33 -3.32 -0.22 18.57
CA PRO A 33 -4.65 0.41 18.55
C PRO A 33 -5.42 0.03 17.28
N THR A 34 -6.71 -0.26 17.39
CA THR A 34 -7.54 -0.62 16.25
C THR A 34 -7.57 0.52 15.21
N LEU A 35 -7.34 0.19 13.95
CA LEU A 35 -7.42 1.10 12.82
C LEU A 35 -8.80 0.99 12.17
N LEU A 36 -9.67 1.97 12.39
CA LEU A 36 -10.87 2.19 11.59
C LEU A 36 -10.54 3.29 10.57
N ILE A 37 -10.39 2.94 9.28
CA ILE A 37 -9.93 3.91 8.28
C ILE A 37 -10.94 5.04 8.08
N GLU A 38 -12.23 4.76 8.25
CA GLU A 38 -13.29 5.77 8.21
C GLU A 38 -13.20 6.78 9.35
N GLU A 39 -12.66 6.41 10.51
CA GLU A 39 -12.43 7.32 11.64
C GLU A 39 -11.06 8.00 11.52
N TYR A 40 -10.03 7.23 11.13
CA TYR A 40 -8.68 7.77 11.04
C TYR A 40 -8.56 8.85 9.97
N PHE A 41 -9.14 8.64 8.79
CA PHE A 41 -9.11 9.61 7.70
C PHE A 41 -10.26 10.61 7.71
N ASP A 42 -11.17 10.59 8.67
CA ASP A 42 -12.17 11.64 8.82
C ASP A 42 -11.53 12.90 9.40
N GLY A 43 -11.61 14.02 8.66
CA GLY A 43 -10.94 15.28 8.98
C GLY A 43 -9.63 15.48 8.26
N LYS A 44 -8.68 16.17 8.91
CA LYS A 44 -7.39 16.55 8.31
C LYS A 44 -6.28 15.58 8.73
N VAL A 45 -5.49 15.15 7.75
CA VAL A 45 -4.32 14.31 7.93
C VAL A 45 -3.17 14.86 7.09
N LYS A 46 -1.98 14.92 7.65
CA LYS A 46 -0.75 15.23 6.92
C LYS A 46 0.01 13.96 6.59
N ALA A 47 0.69 13.96 5.45
CA ALA A 47 1.51 12.84 5.03
C ALA A 47 2.88 13.26 4.51
N TRP A 48 3.88 12.41 4.73
CA TRP A 48 5.22 12.52 4.18
C TRP A 48 5.62 11.16 3.62
N GLY A 49 6.04 11.14 2.35
CA GLY A 49 6.34 9.89 1.68
C GLY A 49 7.68 9.87 0.97
N ILE A 50 8.26 8.67 0.89
CA ILE A 50 9.42 8.35 0.08
C ILE A 50 9.09 7.23 -0.89
N LEU A 51 9.44 7.42 -2.15
CA LEU A 51 9.38 6.40 -3.19
C LEU A 51 10.78 5.85 -3.44
N GLN A 52 10.93 4.54 -3.35
CA GLN A 52 12.18 3.83 -3.53
C GLN A 52 12.09 2.92 -4.76
N ASP A 53 13.17 2.80 -5.50
CA ASP A 53 13.29 1.79 -6.55
C ASP A 53 13.56 0.38 -5.96
N ARG A 54 13.66 -0.63 -6.82
CA ARG A 54 13.88 -2.02 -6.40
C ARG A 54 15.19 -2.26 -5.65
N SER A 55 16.17 -1.33 -5.75
CA SER A 55 17.46 -1.40 -5.04
C SER A 55 17.39 -0.74 -3.65
N GLY A 56 16.27 -0.11 -3.29
CA GLY A 56 16.08 0.63 -2.05
C GLY A 56 16.52 2.09 -2.13
N LYS A 57 16.99 2.55 -3.31
CA LYS A 57 17.37 3.96 -3.51
C LYS A 57 16.12 4.83 -3.54
N VAL A 58 16.09 5.89 -2.71
CA VAL A 58 15.04 6.91 -2.76
C VAL A 58 15.12 7.66 -4.09
N THR A 59 14.04 7.64 -4.84
CA THR A 59 13.92 8.27 -6.16
C THR A 59 13.11 9.56 -6.15
N ARG A 60 12.07 9.63 -5.29
CA ARG A 60 11.20 10.80 -5.10
C ARG A 60 10.74 10.89 -3.65
N GLN A 61 10.39 12.10 -3.24
CA GLN A 61 9.79 12.38 -1.93
C GLN A 61 8.63 13.35 -2.10
N PHE A 62 7.67 13.31 -1.18
CA PHE A 62 6.54 14.23 -1.18
C PHE A 62 6.06 14.57 0.23
N LYS A 63 5.32 15.66 0.32
CA LYS A 63 4.37 15.95 1.40
C LYS A 63 2.97 15.92 0.80
N ALA A 64 1.98 15.58 1.60
CA ALA A 64 0.59 15.70 1.18
C ALA A 64 -0.29 16.21 2.31
N ASP A 65 -1.29 17.00 1.93
CA ASP A 65 -2.40 17.38 2.78
C ASP A 65 -3.61 16.55 2.36
N LEU A 66 -4.23 15.86 3.31
CA LEU A 66 -5.38 15.02 3.11
C LEU A 66 -6.56 15.59 3.88
N VAL A 67 -7.73 15.59 3.26
CA VAL A 67 -8.99 15.93 3.91
C VAL A 67 -10.01 14.85 3.61
N GLY A 68 -10.45 14.17 4.65
CA GLY A 68 -11.43 13.10 4.53
C GLY A 68 -12.77 13.44 5.13
N SER A 69 -13.80 12.74 4.67
CA SER A 69 -15.13 12.74 5.26
C SER A 69 -15.77 11.37 5.12
N PHE A 70 -16.51 10.94 6.15
CA PHE A 70 -17.23 9.67 6.12
C PHE A 70 -18.74 9.92 6.16
N LYS A 71 -19.45 9.53 5.10
CA LYS A 71 -20.91 9.68 4.98
C LYS A 71 -21.49 8.48 4.23
N GLU A 72 -22.63 7.96 4.68
CA GLU A 72 -23.36 6.87 4.01
C GLU A 72 -22.47 5.66 3.66
N LYS A 73 -21.58 5.27 4.58
CA LYS A 73 -20.59 4.20 4.42
C LYS A 73 -19.53 4.47 3.33
N VAL A 74 -19.36 5.71 2.88
CA VAL A 74 -18.34 6.11 1.92
C VAL A 74 -17.38 7.10 2.56
N ILE A 75 -16.09 6.77 2.51
CA ILE A 75 -15.01 7.71 2.79
C ILE A 75 -14.72 8.44 1.48
N THR A 76 -14.81 9.76 1.49
CA THR A 76 -14.25 10.61 0.44
C THR A 76 -12.96 11.20 0.99
N LEU A 77 -11.82 10.91 0.36
CA LEU A 77 -10.50 11.37 0.79
C LEU A 77 -9.85 12.16 -0.35
N ASP A 78 -9.75 13.46 -0.14
CA ASP A 78 -9.05 14.38 -1.06
C ASP A 78 -7.60 14.48 -0.64
N GLU A 79 -6.68 14.29 -1.59
CA GLU A 79 -5.24 14.27 -1.39
C GLU A 79 -4.58 15.31 -2.29
N ASP A 80 -3.84 16.25 -1.71
CA ASP A 80 -3.01 17.25 -2.37
C ASP A 80 -1.53 16.92 -2.16
N PHE A 81 -0.86 16.41 -3.19
CA PHE A 81 0.57 16.04 -3.15
C PHE A 81 1.47 17.17 -3.63
N TYR A 82 2.59 17.35 -2.93
CA TYR A 82 3.65 18.31 -3.23
C TYR A 82 4.98 17.55 -3.31
N TRP A 83 5.40 17.20 -4.51
CA TRP A 83 6.63 16.48 -4.76
C TRP A 83 7.86 17.38 -4.66
N THR A 84 9.00 16.83 -4.24
CA THR A 84 10.26 17.59 -4.10
C THR A 84 10.84 18.09 -5.42
N ASP A 85 10.44 17.51 -6.54
CA ASP A 85 10.78 17.97 -7.91
C ASP A 85 9.86 19.08 -8.43
N GLY A 86 8.94 19.58 -7.61
CA GLY A 86 8.02 20.69 -7.92
C GLY A 86 6.70 20.25 -8.52
N GLU A 87 6.50 18.97 -8.85
CA GLU A 87 5.22 18.45 -9.32
C GLU A 87 4.15 18.58 -8.23
N LYS A 88 2.93 18.93 -8.63
CA LYS A 88 1.74 18.92 -7.79
C LYS A 88 0.74 17.95 -8.36
N GLN A 89 0.17 17.10 -7.53
CA GLN A 89 -0.82 16.11 -7.93
C GLN A 89 -2.00 16.14 -6.97
N LYS A 90 -3.19 15.92 -7.50
CA LYS A 90 -4.42 15.77 -6.72
C LYS A 90 -5.03 14.41 -7.01
N ARG A 91 -5.59 13.81 -5.97
CA ARG A 91 -6.37 12.57 -6.08
C ARG A 91 -7.53 12.63 -5.11
N THR A 92 -8.68 12.14 -5.53
CA THR A 92 -9.82 11.91 -4.66
C THR A 92 -10.14 10.41 -4.66
N TRP A 93 -10.03 9.77 -3.52
CA TRP A 93 -10.54 8.44 -3.30
C TRP A 93 -12.01 8.47 -2.86
N LYS A 94 -12.77 7.51 -3.35
CA LYS A 94 -14.06 7.10 -2.78
C LYS A 94 -13.95 5.67 -2.32
N ILE A 95 -13.96 5.44 -1.01
CA ILE A 95 -13.77 4.12 -0.41
C ILE A 95 -15.06 3.76 0.32
N LYS A 96 -15.77 2.76 -0.20
CA LYS A 96 -17.04 2.27 0.36
C LYS A 96 -16.75 1.14 1.34
N LYS A 97 -17.27 1.28 2.57
CA LYS A 97 -17.31 0.20 3.55
C LYS A 97 -18.41 -0.80 3.16
N ILE A 98 -18.03 -2.04 2.90
CA ILE A 98 -18.95 -3.12 2.49
C ILE A 98 -19.52 -3.81 3.73
N ASP A 99 -18.63 -4.18 4.66
CA ASP A 99 -18.93 -4.75 5.96
C ASP A 99 -17.90 -4.30 7.00
N ASP A 100 -17.81 -4.97 8.15
CA ASP A 100 -16.92 -4.57 9.25
C ASP A 100 -15.43 -4.62 8.89
N ASN A 101 -15.05 -5.46 7.92
CA ASN A 101 -13.66 -5.67 7.56
C ASN A 101 -13.34 -5.32 6.11
N ASN A 102 -14.33 -5.25 5.20
CA ASN A 102 -14.10 -5.16 3.77
C ASN A 102 -14.50 -3.81 3.19
N TYR A 103 -13.67 -3.32 2.27
CA TYR A 103 -13.82 -2.03 1.60
C TYR A 103 -13.56 -2.18 0.10
N VAL A 104 -14.21 -1.33 -0.68
CA VAL A 104 -13.97 -1.18 -2.13
C VAL A 104 -13.70 0.29 -2.41
N GLY A 105 -12.63 0.59 -3.13
CA GLY A 105 -12.21 1.95 -3.43
C GLY A 105 -12.09 2.23 -4.91
N THR A 106 -12.32 3.48 -5.29
CA THR A 106 -12.09 4.00 -6.63
C THR A 106 -11.39 5.36 -6.57
N ALA A 107 -10.55 5.65 -7.58
CA ALA A 107 -9.97 6.96 -7.81
C ALA A 107 -9.76 7.15 -9.32
N PRO A 108 -9.54 8.40 -9.82
CA PRO A 108 -9.46 8.66 -11.28
C PRO A 108 -8.34 7.91 -12.01
N ASP A 109 -7.25 7.61 -11.32
CA ASP A 109 -6.06 6.92 -11.84
C ASP A 109 -6.02 5.42 -11.51
N VAL A 110 -7.04 4.90 -10.81
CA VAL A 110 -7.18 3.48 -10.49
C VAL A 110 -7.80 2.71 -11.66
N VAL A 111 -7.24 1.57 -11.98
CA VAL A 111 -7.76 0.65 -13.00
C VAL A 111 -8.74 -0.31 -12.36
N GLY A 112 -10.01 -0.15 -12.65
CA GLY A 112 -11.07 -0.92 -12.01
C GLY A 112 -11.33 -0.47 -10.57
N GLU A 113 -11.37 -1.40 -9.65
CA GLU A 113 -11.62 -1.15 -8.23
C GLU A 113 -10.45 -1.61 -7.36
N ALA A 114 -10.21 -0.86 -6.29
CA ALA A 114 -9.31 -1.25 -5.22
C ALA A 114 -10.07 -2.11 -4.19
N THR A 115 -9.39 -3.08 -3.59
CA THR A 115 -9.96 -3.92 -2.52
C THR A 115 -9.24 -3.68 -1.20
N GLY A 116 -10.00 -3.41 -0.15
CA GLY A 116 -9.50 -3.15 1.20
C GLY A 116 -9.93 -4.21 2.20
N VAL A 117 -9.02 -4.58 3.11
CA VAL A 117 -9.31 -5.48 4.23
C VAL A 117 -8.66 -4.96 5.49
N GLN A 118 -9.43 -4.87 6.57
CA GLN A 118 -9.02 -4.34 7.87
C GLN A 118 -9.14 -5.38 8.96
N TYR A 119 -8.11 -5.51 9.81
CA TYR A 119 -8.15 -6.21 11.08
C TYR A 119 -7.24 -5.53 12.09
N GLY A 120 -7.73 -5.34 13.33
CA GLY A 120 -6.97 -4.74 14.42
C GLY A 120 -6.27 -3.46 14.00
N SER A 121 -4.96 -3.37 14.17
CA SER A 121 -4.16 -2.17 13.86
C SER A 121 -3.77 -2.02 12.39
N ALA A 122 -4.21 -2.93 11.49
CA ALA A 122 -3.77 -2.94 10.10
C ALA A 122 -4.92 -2.86 9.09
N PHE A 123 -4.66 -2.14 8.00
CA PHE A 123 -5.50 -2.08 6.81
C PHE A 123 -4.65 -2.41 5.59
N LYS A 124 -5.08 -3.38 4.80
CA LYS A 124 -4.46 -3.74 3.54
C LYS A 124 -5.30 -3.23 2.38
N PHE A 125 -4.67 -2.59 1.40
CA PHE A 125 -5.33 -2.05 0.22
C PHE A 125 -4.61 -2.49 -1.04
N LYS A 126 -5.30 -3.13 -1.97
CA LYS A 126 -4.73 -3.58 -3.24
C LYS A 126 -5.40 -2.88 -4.41
N TYR A 127 -4.60 -2.34 -5.31
CA TYR A 127 -5.07 -1.62 -6.49
C TYR A 127 -4.02 -1.55 -7.59
N ASP A 128 -4.49 -1.28 -8.80
CA ASP A 128 -3.65 -0.97 -9.96
C ASP A 128 -3.79 0.51 -10.31
N LEU A 129 -2.67 1.21 -10.49
CA LEU A 129 -2.65 2.61 -10.96
C LEU A 129 -2.09 2.73 -12.37
N MET A 130 -2.64 3.67 -13.13
CA MET A 130 -2.01 4.18 -14.34
C MET A 130 -1.04 5.31 -13.97
N VAL A 131 0.25 5.02 -14.00
CA VAL A 131 1.31 5.94 -13.59
C VAL A 131 2.01 6.52 -14.82
N PRO A 132 2.18 7.85 -14.93
CA PRO A 132 2.99 8.47 -15.98
C PRO A 132 4.45 7.98 -15.92
N PHE A 133 4.97 7.49 -17.02
CA PHE A 133 6.35 7.06 -17.14
C PHE A 133 6.92 7.42 -18.51
N LYS A 134 7.85 8.38 -18.55
CA LYS A 134 8.34 8.98 -19.79
C LYS A 134 7.14 9.52 -20.63
N ASN A 135 6.98 9.08 -21.86
CA ASN A 135 5.93 9.55 -22.79
C ASN A 135 4.69 8.64 -22.84
N ARG A 136 4.48 7.79 -21.82
CA ARG A 136 3.34 6.86 -21.75
C ARG A 136 2.88 6.62 -20.33
N ASN A 137 1.66 6.12 -20.17
CA ASN A 137 1.19 5.61 -18.90
C ASN A 137 1.50 4.11 -18.80
N ILE A 138 1.91 3.66 -17.61
CA ILE A 138 2.16 2.25 -17.30
C ILE A 138 1.30 1.84 -16.12
N LYS A 139 0.79 0.61 -16.18
CA LYS A 139 0.06 0.02 -15.07
C LYS A 139 1.05 -0.53 -14.03
N ILE A 140 0.89 -0.10 -12.78
CA ILE A 140 1.64 -0.56 -11.61
C ILE A 140 0.63 -1.06 -10.58
N SER A 141 0.87 -2.26 -10.05
CA SER A 141 0.08 -2.85 -8.97
C SER A 141 0.68 -2.48 -7.62
N PHE A 142 -0.19 -2.08 -6.70
CA PHE A 142 0.14 -1.72 -5.33
C PHE A 142 -0.43 -2.76 -4.35
N ASP A 143 0.42 -3.32 -3.50
CA ASP A 143 0.06 -4.08 -2.30
C ASP A 143 0.41 -3.19 -1.10
N ASP A 144 -0.58 -2.50 -0.60
CA ASP A 144 -0.47 -1.37 0.30
C ASP A 144 -0.93 -1.76 1.71
N TRP A 145 -0.15 -1.43 2.73
CA TRP A 145 -0.43 -1.72 4.12
C TRP A 145 -0.33 -0.46 4.96
N ILE A 146 -1.36 -0.16 5.73
CA ILE A 146 -1.38 0.92 6.71
C ILE A 146 -1.45 0.30 8.10
N PHE A 147 -0.56 0.75 8.99
CA PHE A 147 -0.46 0.30 10.37
C PHE A 147 -0.64 1.48 11.32
N LYS A 148 -1.72 1.48 12.11
CA LYS A 148 -1.92 2.48 13.16
C LYS A 148 -0.92 2.27 14.27
N GLN A 149 -0.23 3.32 14.71
CA GLN A 149 0.78 3.27 15.76
C GLN A 149 0.22 3.82 17.09
N ASP A 150 -0.55 4.89 17.00
CA ASP A 150 -1.28 5.52 18.10
C ASP A 150 -2.51 6.27 17.55
N GLU A 151 -3.14 7.13 18.35
CA GLU A 151 -4.34 7.85 17.95
C GLU A 151 -4.12 8.81 16.77
N LYS A 152 -2.88 9.28 16.57
CA LYS A 152 -2.55 10.28 15.55
C LYS A 152 -1.71 9.72 14.42
N VAL A 153 -0.90 8.71 14.66
CA VAL A 153 0.14 8.26 13.75
C VAL A 153 -0.22 6.93 13.11
N ALA A 154 -0.07 6.87 11.78
CA ALA A 154 -0.06 5.63 11.03
C ALA A 154 1.11 5.59 10.04
N ILE A 155 1.62 4.39 9.78
CA ILE A 155 2.68 4.14 8.82
C ILE A 155 2.14 3.28 7.69
N ASN A 156 2.38 3.72 6.47
CA ASN A 156 2.05 2.97 5.28
C ASN A 156 3.32 2.41 4.63
N ARG A 157 3.20 1.19 4.14
CA ARG A 157 4.20 0.56 3.27
C ARG A 157 3.51 -0.14 2.12
N ALA A 158 3.83 0.28 0.91
CA ALA A 158 3.33 -0.34 -0.31
C ALA A 158 4.46 -1.01 -1.11
N THR A 159 4.23 -2.24 -1.54
CA THR A 159 5.07 -2.90 -2.54
C THR A 159 4.49 -2.62 -3.92
N LEU A 160 5.33 -2.08 -4.80
CA LEU A 160 4.98 -1.76 -6.18
C LEU A 160 5.48 -2.87 -7.10
N THR A 161 4.58 -3.42 -7.92
CA THR A 161 4.93 -4.49 -8.85
C THR A 161 4.47 -4.17 -10.27
N LYS A 162 5.23 -4.71 -11.25
CA LYS A 162 4.87 -4.68 -12.65
C LYS A 162 5.11 -6.05 -13.26
N PHE A 163 4.09 -6.62 -13.90
CA PHE A 163 4.14 -7.99 -14.43
C PHE A 163 4.59 -9.04 -13.38
N GLY A 164 4.18 -8.84 -12.11
CA GLY A 164 4.55 -9.73 -10.99
C GLY A 164 5.94 -9.49 -10.38
N PHE A 165 6.77 -8.61 -10.97
CA PHE A 165 8.10 -8.29 -10.43
C PHE A 165 8.06 -7.01 -9.62
N LYS A 166 8.70 -7.02 -8.43
CA LYS A 166 8.88 -5.82 -7.61
C LYS A 166 9.69 -4.77 -8.37
N VAL A 167 9.13 -3.57 -8.48
CA VAL A 167 9.78 -2.42 -9.15
C VAL A 167 10.11 -1.29 -8.19
N GLY A 168 9.50 -1.28 -7.01
CA GLY A 168 9.76 -0.26 -5.99
C GLY A 168 8.96 -0.50 -4.72
N GLU A 169 9.13 0.42 -3.78
CA GLU A 169 8.38 0.54 -2.53
C GLU A 169 8.00 1.99 -2.29
N LEU A 170 6.84 2.18 -1.65
CA LEU A 170 6.41 3.47 -1.14
C LEU A 170 6.26 3.33 0.38
N THR A 171 6.84 4.26 1.13
CA THR A 171 6.62 4.40 2.57
C THR A 171 6.03 5.77 2.83
N VAL A 172 4.94 5.83 3.60
CA VAL A 172 4.28 7.07 3.99
C VAL A 172 4.08 7.10 5.49
N PHE A 173 4.39 8.22 6.09
CA PHE A 173 4.04 8.55 7.46
C PHE A 173 2.81 9.46 7.44
N PHE A 174 1.76 9.08 8.13
CA PHE A 174 0.55 9.87 8.32
C PHE A 174 0.48 10.43 9.73
N MET A 175 0.01 11.67 9.85
CA MET A 175 -0.28 12.32 11.12
C MET A 175 -1.63 13.01 11.05
N LYS A 176 -2.57 12.53 11.85
CA LYS A 176 -3.88 13.15 12.06
C LYS A 176 -3.74 14.41 12.93
N ASP A 177 -4.44 15.48 12.57
CA ASP A 177 -4.45 16.75 13.33
C ASP A 177 -5.05 16.60 14.76
#